data_0f67f62298934a5e22a4d5f3f9c3a8a8
#
_entry.id   0f67f62298934a5e22a4d5f3f9c3a8a8
#
_cell.length_a   1.000
_cell.length_b   1.000
_cell.length_c   1.000
_cell.angle_alpha   90.00
_cell.angle_beta   90.00
_cell.angle_gamma   90.00
#
_symmetry.space_group_name_H-M   'P 1'
#
loop_
_entity.id
_entity.type
_entity.pdbx_description
1 polymer ?
#
loop_
_entity_poly.entity_id
_entity_poly.type
_entity_poly.pdbx_seq_one_letter_code
_entity_poly.pdbx_strand_id
1 'polypeptide(L)'
;MAIAVVCQCGRSFNLRTEFAGQSVRCPDCGATLDVPAIAPQADPLFDRDQFLLRQRVLSIAQAYDVRGADNAELMFIRRPTHLLRTVLAILVGLLVFLLVGGAGIGIVIGAVNALGLQQRPEIVAPLIVGVALLGLLATLATVVAIVPKRHVYFHRDPKSKETILEIHQDSKLMPFRPKFTLVCPQQGPIARFSKNVFVSLLRKRWWCHDMEGKAICTAYEDSIILSLLRRLFGTLYGLLRTNYVIVRGQDADGERLGEFNRKLTLFDRYVLDLEADPTRSLDRRIALAMGVMLDTGDGR
;
A
#
# COMPACT_ATOMS: atom_id res chain seq x y z
N MET A 1 23.19 -2.02 26.23
CA MET A 1 22.32 -3.01 26.87
C MET A 1 23.01 -4.36 26.80
N ALA A 2 22.71 -5.29 27.70
CA ALA A 2 23.28 -6.65 27.69
C ALA A 2 22.15 -7.67 27.54
N ILE A 3 22.41 -8.75 26.79
CA ILE A 3 21.47 -9.85 26.57
C ILE A 3 21.86 -10.96 27.55
N ALA A 4 20.95 -11.31 28.46
CA ALA A 4 21.16 -12.44 29.35
C ALA A 4 20.84 -13.76 28.63
N VAL A 5 21.80 -14.66 28.54
CA VAL A 5 21.64 -15.99 27.93
C VAL A 5 22.08 -17.04 28.98
N VAL A 6 21.26 -18.09 29.14
CA VAL A 6 21.55 -19.20 30.06
C VAL A 6 21.96 -20.42 29.22
N CYS A 7 23.13 -20.97 29.54
CA CYS A 7 23.62 -22.17 28.89
C CYS A 7 22.98 -23.42 29.51
N GLN A 8 22.91 -24.52 28.77
CA GLN A 8 22.45 -25.81 29.26
C GLN A 8 23.31 -26.35 30.43
N CYS A 9 24.56 -25.84 30.57
CA CYS A 9 25.41 -26.15 31.73
C CYS A 9 25.04 -25.36 33.01
N GLY A 10 23.97 -24.53 32.98
CA GLY A 10 23.48 -23.77 34.11
C GLY A 10 24.15 -22.38 34.29
N ARG A 11 25.14 -22.04 33.48
CA ARG A 11 25.78 -20.72 33.57
C ARG A 11 25.02 -19.66 32.77
N SER A 12 24.92 -18.46 33.34
CA SER A 12 24.33 -17.26 32.69
C SER A 12 25.42 -16.31 32.21
N PHE A 13 25.26 -15.78 31.01
CA PHE A 13 26.17 -14.82 30.39
C PHE A 13 25.42 -13.56 30.02
N ASN A 14 26.06 -12.40 30.22
CA ASN A 14 25.59 -11.11 29.74
C ASN A 14 26.37 -10.75 28.48
N LEU A 15 25.78 -10.98 27.31
CA LEU A 15 26.39 -10.71 26.01
C LEU A 15 26.09 -9.27 25.57
N ARG A 16 27.01 -8.68 24.79
CA ARG A 16 26.75 -7.39 24.15
C ARG A 16 25.70 -7.51 23.06
N THR A 17 24.98 -6.42 22.78
CA THR A 17 23.92 -6.38 21.76
C THR A 17 24.40 -6.71 20.35
N GLU A 18 25.69 -6.61 20.06
CA GLU A 18 26.29 -6.97 18.77
C GLU A 18 26.20 -8.48 18.46
N PHE A 19 26.01 -9.32 19.48
CA PHE A 19 25.83 -10.77 19.34
C PHE A 19 24.36 -11.20 19.16
N ALA A 20 23.41 -10.25 19.13
CA ALA A 20 21.99 -10.56 18.95
C ALA A 20 21.74 -11.30 17.63
N GLY A 21 21.01 -12.43 17.71
CA GLY A 21 20.71 -13.28 16.55
C GLY A 21 21.88 -14.10 16.03
N GLN A 22 23.03 -14.12 16.74
CA GLN A 22 24.17 -14.93 16.38
C GLN A 22 24.28 -16.16 17.31
N SER A 23 24.91 -17.21 16.82
CA SER A 23 25.27 -18.36 17.64
C SER A 23 26.67 -18.16 18.22
N VAL A 24 26.79 -18.20 19.55
CA VAL A 24 28.07 -18.07 20.26
C VAL A 24 28.39 -19.37 20.97
N ARG A 25 29.68 -19.67 21.19
CA ARG A 25 30.08 -20.86 21.94
C ARG A 25 30.20 -20.54 23.42
N CYS A 26 29.65 -21.40 24.27
CA CYS A 26 29.85 -21.32 25.71
C CYS A 26 31.33 -21.56 26.06
N PRO A 27 31.99 -20.62 26.78
CA PRO A 27 33.39 -20.79 27.14
C PRO A 27 33.64 -21.92 28.11
N ASP A 28 32.63 -22.38 28.86
CA ASP A 28 32.80 -23.41 29.90
C ASP A 28 32.57 -24.82 29.38
N CYS A 29 31.54 -25.02 28.52
CA CYS A 29 31.18 -26.39 28.06
C CYS A 29 31.29 -26.56 26.54
N GLY A 30 31.61 -25.51 25.79
CA GLY A 30 31.74 -25.54 24.33
C GLY A 30 30.43 -25.66 23.57
N ALA A 31 29.25 -25.73 24.23
CA ALA A 31 27.96 -25.83 23.60
C ALA A 31 27.63 -24.56 22.83
N THR A 32 26.98 -24.70 21.70
CA THR A 32 26.49 -23.57 20.91
C THR A 32 25.25 -22.98 21.59
N LEU A 33 25.27 -21.66 21.83
CA LEU A 33 24.19 -20.88 22.40
C LEU A 33 23.63 -20.00 21.33
N ASP A 34 22.35 -20.13 21.01
CA ASP A 34 21.67 -19.18 20.14
C ASP A 34 21.27 -17.97 20.96
N VAL A 35 21.90 -16.84 20.67
CA VAL A 35 21.59 -15.56 21.30
C VAL A 35 20.29 -15.07 20.71
N PRO A 36 19.23 -14.83 21.54
CA PRO A 36 17.98 -14.34 20.99
C PRO A 36 18.24 -13.03 20.25
N ALA A 37 17.71 -12.94 19.04
CA ALA A 37 17.69 -11.67 18.33
C ALA A 37 16.96 -10.66 19.22
N ILE A 38 17.60 -9.53 19.53
CA ILE A 38 16.85 -8.41 20.11
C ILE A 38 15.88 -8.05 19.03
N ALA A 39 14.59 -8.33 19.25
CA ALA A 39 13.56 -7.73 18.45
C ALA A 39 13.84 -6.22 18.51
N PRO A 40 14.11 -5.55 17.36
CA PRO A 40 14.42 -4.14 17.37
C PRO A 40 13.32 -3.47 18.14
N GLN A 41 13.68 -2.74 19.21
CA GLN A 41 12.71 -2.04 20.06
C GLN A 41 11.86 -1.19 19.12
N ALA A 42 10.58 -1.56 18.99
CA ALA A 42 9.66 -0.79 18.20
C ALA A 42 9.70 0.64 18.74
N ASP A 43 9.87 1.62 17.87
CA ASP A 43 9.88 3.03 18.26
C ASP A 43 8.68 3.27 19.20
N PRO A 44 8.86 3.90 20.37
CA PRO A 44 7.78 4.15 21.35
C PRO A 44 6.54 4.81 20.75
N LEU A 45 6.66 5.44 19.58
CA LEU A 45 5.55 6.00 18.82
C LEU A 45 4.51 4.94 18.42
N PHE A 46 4.95 3.69 18.22
CA PHE A 46 4.08 2.56 17.85
C PHE A 46 3.61 1.75 19.07
N ASP A 47 4.07 2.05 20.26
CA ASP A 47 3.68 1.34 21.49
C ASP A 47 2.30 1.80 22.00
N ARG A 48 1.28 1.70 21.13
CA ARG A 48 -0.09 2.14 21.40
C ARG A 48 -1.08 1.21 20.72
N ASP A 49 -2.29 1.12 21.28
CA ASP A 49 -3.36 0.30 20.74
C ASP A 49 -4.37 1.13 19.93
N GLN A 50 -4.35 2.47 20.08
CA GLN A 50 -5.22 3.36 19.31
C GLN A 50 -4.44 4.46 18.60
N PHE A 51 -4.79 4.67 17.30
CA PHE A 51 -4.24 5.73 16.46
C PHE A 51 -5.38 6.51 15.81
N LEU A 52 -5.33 7.83 15.95
CA LEU A 52 -6.26 8.76 15.32
C LEU A 52 -5.59 9.37 14.09
N LEU A 53 -6.09 9.05 12.90
CA LEU A 53 -5.60 9.61 11.64
C LEU A 53 -6.51 10.75 11.20
N ARG A 54 -5.96 11.94 11.02
CA ARG A 54 -6.68 13.14 10.56
C ARG A 54 -6.11 13.60 9.22
N GLN A 55 -6.90 13.56 8.17
CA GLN A 55 -6.50 14.05 6.86
C GLN A 55 -6.44 15.58 6.85
N ARG A 56 -5.37 16.15 6.28
CA ARG A 56 -5.24 17.59 6.02
C ARG A 56 -5.88 17.96 4.69
N VAL A 57 -6.97 18.72 4.73
CA VAL A 57 -7.79 19.05 3.55
C VAL A 57 -7.14 20.10 2.64
N LEU A 58 -6.32 20.99 3.16
CA LEU A 58 -5.68 22.09 2.41
C LEU A 58 -4.28 21.76 1.87
N SER A 59 -3.93 20.49 1.80
CA SER A 59 -2.62 20.05 1.29
C SER A 59 -2.74 19.57 -0.15
N ILE A 60 -1.89 20.06 -1.05
CA ILE A 60 -1.75 19.56 -2.43
C ILE A 60 -1.35 18.08 -2.45
N ALA A 61 -0.65 17.62 -1.41
CA ALA A 61 -0.32 16.22 -1.15
C ALA A 61 -1.30 15.64 -0.14
N GLN A 62 -1.69 14.37 -0.30
CA GLN A 62 -2.45 13.68 0.75
C GLN A 62 -1.54 13.56 1.98
N ALA A 63 -1.96 14.17 3.07
CA ALA A 63 -1.21 14.21 4.32
C ALA A 63 -2.13 13.90 5.50
N TYR A 64 -1.60 13.17 6.48
CA TYR A 64 -2.31 12.81 7.71
C TYR A 64 -1.47 13.19 8.91
N ASP A 65 -2.11 13.76 9.90
CA ASP A 65 -1.59 13.86 11.27
C ASP A 65 -2.07 12.62 12.02
N VAL A 66 -1.14 11.87 12.59
CA VAL A 66 -1.44 10.71 13.44
C VAL A 66 -1.28 11.13 14.89
N ARG A 67 -2.32 10.89 15.67
CA ARG A 67 -2.38 11.21 17.09
C ARG A 67 -2.69 9.97 17.91
N GLY A 68 -2.29 9.98 19.17
CA GLY A 68 -2.70 8.99 20.15
C GLY A 68 -4.12 9.22 20.65
N ALA A 69 -4.62 8.29 21.47
CA ALA A 69 -5.90 8.44 22.17
C ALA A 69 -5.92 9.67 23.08
N ASP A 70 -4.76 10.05 23.60
CA ASP A 70 -4.48 11.25 24.42
C ASP A 70 -4.42 12.55 23.58
N ASN A 71 -4.70 12.46 22.27
CA ASN A 71 -4.59 13.56 21.30
C ASN A 71 -3.16 14.12 21.12
N ALA A 72 -2.13 13.48 21.67
CA ALA A 72 -0.74 13.83 21.43
C ALA A 72 -0.37 13.55 19.97
N GLU A 73 0.36 14.47 19.35
CA GLU A 73 0.88 14.27 17.98
C GLU A 73 2.00 13.24 18.01
N LEU A 74 1.83 12.17 17.22
CA LEU A 74 2.77 11.05 17.18
C LEU A 74 3.66 11.13 15.97
N MET A 75 3.07 11.28 14.78
CA MET A 75 3.78 11.28 13.53
C MET A 75 2.97 11.95 12.42
N PHE A 76 3.64 12.24 11.32
CA PHE A 76 3.08 12.85 10.13
C PHE A 76 3.26 11.91 8.94
N ILE A 77 2.17 11.65 8.19
CA ILE A 77 2.19 10.81 7.00
C ILE A 77 2.03 11.69 5.78
N ARG A 78 2.91 11.50 4.80
CA ARG A 78 2.89 12.24 3.55
C ARG A 78 2.88 11.30 2.36
N ARG A 79 1.93 11.52 1.45
CA ARG A 79 1.91 10.90 0.13
C ARG A 79 2.14 12.00 -0.90
N PRO A 80 3.32 12.07 -1.52
CA PRO A 80 3.60 13.07 -2.54
C PRO A 80 2.67 12.87 -3.75
N THR A 81 2.05 13.96 -4.21
CA THR A 81 1.29 13.98 -5.44
C THR A 81 2.17 14.57 -6.54
N HIS A 82 2.28 13.87 -7.64
CA HIS A 82 3.08 14.30 -8.79
C HIS A 82 2.16 14.82 -9.91
N LEU A 83 1.27 15.79 -9.59
CA LEU A 83 0.26 16.33 -10.51
C LEU A 83 0.87 16.75 -11.85
N LEU A 84 1.92 17.57 -11.82
CA LEU A 84 2.58 18.03 -13.04
C LEU A 84 3.08 16.86 -13.91
N ARG A 85 3.68 15.86 -13.29
CA ARG A 85 4.21 14.68 -13.99
C ARG A 85 3.08 13.81 -14.56
N THR A 86 1.95 13.73 -13.86
CA THR A 86 0.75 13.02 -14.34
C THR A 86 0.11 13.74 -15.52
N VAL A 87 -0.03 15.06 -15.44
CA VAL A 87 -0.54 15.89 -16.56
C VAL A 87 0.39 15.75 -17.77
N LEU A 88 1.69 15.87 -17.58
CA LEU A 88 2.68 15.67 -18.63
C LEU A 88 2.57 14.26 -19.27
N ALA A 89 2.40 13.22 -18.46
CA ALA A 89 2.19 11.86 -18.97
C ALA A 89 0.97 11.74 -19.88
N ILE A 90 -0.14 12.38 -19.50
CA ILE A 90 -1.38 12.39 -20.31
C ILE A 90 -1.15 13.16 -21.62
N LEU A 91 -0.51 14.31 -21.58
CA LEU A 91 -0.22 15.11 -22.78
C LEU A 91 0.70 14.37 -23.76
N VAL A 92 1.77 13.76 -23.24
CA VAL A 92 2.69 12.95 -24.06
C VAL A 92 1.97 11.72 -24.61
N GLY A 93 1.13 11.06 -23.80
CA GLY A 93 0.32 9.94 -24.25
C GLY A 93 -0.64 10.35 -25.39
N LEU A 94 -1.31 11.49 -25.28
CA LEU A 94 -2.17 12.03 -26.34
C LEU A 94 -1.38 12.32 -27.62
N LEU A 95 -0.19 12.90 -27.50
CA LEU A 95 0.70 13.12 -28.65
C LEU A 95 1.08 11.81 -29.34
N VAL A 96 1.42 10.78 -28.55
CA VAL A 96 1.72 9.43 -29.09
C VAL A 96 0.48 8.85 -29.82
N PHE A 97 -0.71 9.03 -29.27
CA PHE A 97 -1.95 8.58 -29.93
C PHE A 97 -2.14 9.26 -31.28
N LEU A 98 -1.95 10.57 -31.35
CA LEU A 98 -2.09 11.33 -32.59
C LEU A 98 -1.03 10.95 -33.64
N LEU A 99 0.20 10.70 -33.19
CA LEU A 99 1.30 10.31 -34.09
C LEU A 99 1.16 8.85 -34.57
N VAL A 100 0.91 7.91 -33.69
CA VAL A 100 0.84 6.47 -34.05
C VAL A 100 -0.53 6.11 -34.62
N GLY A 101 -1.61 6.51 -33.93
CA GLY A 101 -2.98 6.23 -34.38
C GLY A 101 -3.38 7.11 -35.56
N GLY A 102 -3.23 8.43 -35.44
CA GLY A 102 -3.66 9.38 -36.46
C GLY A 102 -2.86 9.27 -37.76
N ALA A 103 -1.52 9.29 -37.69
CA ALA A 103 -0.68 9.13 -38.86
C ALA A 103 -0.83 7.73 -39.47
N GLY A 104 -0.94 6.69 -38.61
CA GLY A 104 -1.16 5.33 -39.05
C GLY A 104 -2.49 5.15 -39.85
N ILE A 105 -3.58 5.74 -39.34
CA ILE A 105 -4.87 5.77 -40.05
C ILE A 105 -4.72 6.53 -41.39
N GLY A 106 -4.02 7.66 -41.40
CA GLY A 106 -3.73 8.42 -42.62
C GLY A 106 -3.00 7.58 -43.68
N ILE A 107 -1.99 6.80 -43.29
CA ILE A 107 -1.25 5.89 -44.14
C ILE A 107 -2.18 4.79 -44.68
N VAL A 108 -3.03 4.19 -43.84
CA VAL A 108 -4.00 3.18 -44.27
C VAL A 108 -4.97 3.76 -45.31
N ILE A 109 -5.53 4.95 -45.07
CA ILE A 109 -6.44 5.63 -46.00
C ILE A 109 -5.73 5.90 -47.34
N GLY A 110 -4.49 6.41 -47.28
CA GLY A 110 -3.67 6.64 -48.50
C GLY A 110 -3.41 5.38 -49.29
N ALA A 111 -3.06 4.28 -48.62
CA ALA A 111 -2.85 2.97 -49.28
C ALA A 111 -4.16 2.40 -49.87
N VAL A 112 -5.27 2.51 -49.15
CA VAL A 112 -6.60 2.09 -49.64
C VAL A 112 -6.99 2.84 -50.91
N ASN A 113 -6.74 4.15 -50.98
CA ASN A 113 -7.00 5.00 -52.13
C ASN A 113 -6.10 4.58 -53.30
N ALA A 114 -4.80 4.39 -53.07
CA ALA A 114 -3.84 4.01 -54.10
C ALA A 114 -4.12 2.63 -54.71
N LEU A 115 -4.63 1.69 -53.88
CA LEU A 115 -4.92 0.31 -54.32
C LEU A 115 -6.37 0.12 -54.79
N GLY A 116 -7.21 1.15 -54.80
CA GLY A 116 -8.61 1.09 -55.23
C GLY A 116 -9.49 0.22 -54.34
N LEU A 117 -9.11 0.06 -53.05
CA LEU A 117 -9.80 -0.83 -52.09
C LEU A 117 -10.97 -0.16 -51.35
N GLN A 118 -11.41 1.06 -51.76
CA GLN A 118 -12.46 1.82 -51.07
C GLN A 118 -13.79 1.05 -50.98
N GLN A 119 -14.08 0.19 -51.92
CA GLN A 119 -15.32 -0.61 -51.96
C GLN A 119 -15.24 -1.93 -51.18
N ARG A 120 -14.14 -2.19 -50.47
CA ARG A 120 -13.93 -3.40 -49.67
C ARG A 120 -13.86 -3.10 -48.17
N PRO A 121 -15.00 -2.75 -47.52
CA PRO A 121 -15.02 -2.41 -46.11
C PRO A 121 -14.57 -3.55 -45.21
N GLU A 122 -14.72 -4.80 -45.65
CA GLU A 122 -14.26 -6.01 -44.94
C GLU A 122 -12.74 -6.06 -44.73
N ILE A 123 -11.95 -5.36 -45.55
CA ILE A 123 -10.50 -5.24 -45.42
C ILE A 123 -10.13 -3.93 -44.71
N VAL A 124 -10.78 -2.85 -45.09
CA VAL A 124 -10.42 -1.50 -44.64
C VAL A 124 -10.75 -1.30 -43.18
N ALA A 125 -11.94 -1.74 -42.73
CA ALA A 125 -12.37 -1.53 -41.34
C ALA A 125 -11.45 -2.23 -40.32
N PRO A 126 -11.07 -3.52 -40.45
CA PRO A 126 -10.13 -4.17 -39.56
C PRO A 126 -8.76 -3.50 -39.49
N LEU A 127 -8.26 -2.97 -40.63
CA LEU A 127 -6.97 -2.25 -40.66
C LEU A 127 -7.02 -0.96 -39.85
N ILE A 128 -8.07 -0.16 -40.03
CA ILE A 128 -8.25 1.08 -39.26
C ILE A 128 -8.39 0.77 -37.76
N VAL A 129 -9.21 -0.21 -37.40
CA VAL A 129 -9.39 -0.65 -36.01
C VAL A 129 -8.06 -1.14 -35.43
N GLY A 130 -7.29 -1.94 -36.17
CA GLY A 130 -5.99 -2.43 -35.73
C GLY A 130 -4.99 -1.32 -35.44
N VAL A 131 -4.90 -0.32 -36.33
CA VAL A 131 -4.04 0.85 -36.11
C VAL A 131 -4.50 1.71 -34.93
N ALA A 132 -5.81 1.92 -34.78
CA ALA A 132 -6.36 2.66 -33.65
C ALA A 132 -6.05 1.95 -32.31
N LEU A 133 -6.19 0.62 -32.26
CA LEU A 133 -5.82 -0.19 -31.09
C LEU A 133 -4.32 -0.11 -30.80
N LEU A 134 -3.47 -0.15 -31.80
CA LEU A 134 -2.03 0.01 -31.64
C LEU A 134 -1.68 1.37 -31.06
N GLY A 135 -2.30 2.44 -31.55
CA GLY A 135 -2.17 3.80 -31.01
C GLY A 135 -2.61 3.88 -29.55
N LEU A 136 -3.73 3.25 -29.22
CA LEU A 136 -4.23 3.19 -27.84
C LEU A 136 -3.27 2.45 -26.90
N LEU A 137 -2.76 1.30 -27.33
CA LEU A 137 -1.78 0.52 -26.54
C LEU A 137 -0.48 1.29 -26.35
N ALA A 138 0.03 1.95 -27.39
CA ALA A 138 1.22 2.79 -27.30
C ALA A 138 1.02 3.95 -26.32
N THR A 139 -0.15 4.60 -26.36
CA THR A 139 -0.55 5.65 -25.40
C THR A 139 -0.56 5.12 -23.98
N LEU A 140 -1.23 4.01 -23.74
CA LEU A 140 -1.32 3.40 -22.41
C LEU A 140 0.08 3.04 -21.87
N ALA A 141 0.93 2.42 -22.68
CA ALA A 141 2.30 2.10 -22.33
C ALA A 141 3.11 3.35 -21.96
N THR A 142 2.98 4.42 -22.75
CA THR A 142 3.66 5.71 -22.50
C THR A 142 3.19 6.34 -21.19
N VAL A 143 1.89 6.42 -20.94
CA VAL A 143 1.34 6.97 -19.69
C VAL A 143 1.82 6.16 -18.48
N VAL A 144 1.75 4.83 -18.53
CA VAL A 144 2.23 3.96 -17.46
C VAL A 144 3.74 4.13 -17.22
N ALA A 145 4.54 4.31 -18.27
CA ALA A 145 5.98 4.52 -18.14
C ALA A 145 6.32 5.84 -17.41
N ILE A 146 5.61 6.92 -17.73
CA ILE A 146 5.90 8.27 -17.21
C ILE A 146 5.32 8.49 -15.81
N VAL A 147 4.09 7.97 -15.51
CA VAL A 147 3.45 8.15 -14.21
C VAL A 147 4.34 7.56 -13.09
N PRO A 148 4.65 8.33 -12.03
CA PRO A 148 5.51 7.87 -10.96
C PRO A 148 4.83 6.79 -10.11
N LYS A 149 5.65 5.96 -9.45
CA LYS A 149 5.17 5.04 -8.43
C LYS A 149 4.61 5.82 -7.24
N ARG A 150 3.65 5.22 -6.56
CA ARG A 150 3.01 5.78 -5.37
C ARG A 150 3.77 5.32 -4.13
N HIS A 151 4.38 6.27 -3.42
CA HIS A 151 5.05 6.02 -2.15
C HIS A 151 4.34 6.77 -1.04
N VAL A 152 4.40 6.25 0.18
CA VAL A 152 3.89 6.90 1.39
C VAL A 152 5.04 6.93 2.39
N TYR A 153 5.26 8.09 3.00
CA TYR A 153 6.34 8.31 3.96
C TYR A 153 5.76 8.70 5.30
N PHE A 154 6.27 8.09 6.36
CA PHE A 154 5.94 8.39 7.74
C PHE A 154 7.10 9.13 8.36
N HIS A 155 6.87 10.36 8.79
CA HIS A 155 7.85 11.24 9.40
C HIS A 155 7.51 11.44 10.87
N ARG A 156 8.52 11.60 11.69
CA ARG A 156 8.35 11.90 13.11
C ARG A 156 7.70 13.27 13.32
N ASP A 157 8.02 14.23 12.47
CA ASP A 157 7.56 15.62 12.54
C ASP A 157 7.27 16.13 11.12
N PRO A 158 6.26 16.98 10.88
CA PRO A 158 5.97 17.61 9.58
C PRO A 158 7.17 18.34 8.96
N LYS A 159 8.09 18.86 9.77
CA LYS A 159 9.29 19.58 9.35
C LYS A 159 10.52 18.68 9.23
N SER A 160 10.49 17.50 9.81
CA SER A 160 11.60 16.56 9.78
C SER A 160 11.69 15.87 8.42
N LYS A 161 12.92 15.64 7.96
CA LYS A 161 13.21 14.75 6.85
C LYS A 161 13.43 13.31 7.31
N GLU A 162 13.44 13.07 8.61
CA GLU A 162 13.61 11.74 9.18
C GLU A 162 12.38 10.89 8.90
N THR A 163 12.57 9.85 8.11
CA THR A 163 11.53 8.88 7.78
C THR A 163 11.65 7.69 8.71
N ILE A 164 10.57 7.38 9.42
CA ILE A 164 10.50 6.25 10.37
C ILE A 164 9.93 4.98 9.73
N LEU A 165 9.11 5.14 8.68
CA LEU A 165 8.48 4.04 7.98
C LEU A 165 8.12 4.49 6.55
N GLU A 166 8.20 3.58 5.58
CA GLU A 166 7.90 3.86 4.18
C GLU A 166 7.04 2.76 3.57
N ILE A 167 6.09 3.12 2.72
CA ILE A 167 5.34 2.17 1.90
C ILE A 167 5.71 2.44 0.43
N HIS A 168 6.27 1.45 -0.23
CA HIS A 168 6.68 1.53 -1.61
C HIS A 168 5.76 0.71 -2.51
N GLN A 169 5.28 1.30 -3.60
CA GLN A 169 4.61 0.54 -4.65
C GLN A 169 5.64 -0.29 -5.42
N ASP A 170 5.46 -1.61 -5.47
CA ASP A 170 6.42 -2.52 -6.10
C ASP A 170 6.45 -2.37 -7.62
N SER A 171 5.29 -2.43 -8.27
CA SER A 171 5.17 -2.38 -9.72
C SER A 171 4.06 -1.46 -10.19
N LYS A 172 4.28 -0.80 -11.36
CA LYS A 172 3.27 -0.03 -12.08
C LYS A 172 2.39 -0.91 -12.98
N LEU A 173 2.93 -2.05 -13.44
CA LEU A 173 2.33 -2.91 -14.46
C LEU A 173 1.34 -3.95 -13.93
N MET A 174 0.97 -3.89 -12.65
CA MET A 174 -0.01 -4.80 -12.05
C MET A 174 -1.29 -4.05 -11.65
N PRO A 175 -2.10 -3.56 -12.61
CA PRO A 175 -3.29 -2.77 -12.29
C PRO A 175 -4.34 -3.57 -11.51
N PHE A 176 -4.42 -4.89 -11.73
CA PHE A 176 -5.41 -5.76 -11.09
C PHE A 176 -4.97 -6.34 -9.74
N ARG A 177 -3.66 -6.36 -9.47
CA ARG A 177 -3.09 -6.85 -8.21
C ARG A 177 -1.96 -5.94 -7.73
N PRO A 178 -2.26 -4.68 -7.35
CA PRO A 178 -1.24 -3.79 -6.83
C PRO A 178 -0.61 -4.37 -5.58
N LYS A 179 0.72 -4.28 -5.51
CA LYS A 179 1.53 -4.72 -4.37
C LYS A 179 2.32 -3.53 -3.83
N PHE A 180 2.46 -3.51 -2.52
CA PHE A 180 3.19 -2.47 -1.80
C PHE A 180 4.04 -3.12 -0.72
N THR A 181 5.28 -2.70 -0.60
CA THR A 181 6.21 -3.19 0.41
C THR A 181 6.37 -2.14 1.50
N LEU A 182 6.18 -2.56 2.74
CA LEU A 182 6.44 -1.77 3.94
C LEU A 182 7.90 -1.90 4.31
N VAL A 183 8.60 -0.78 4.40
CA VAL A 183 10.04 -0.72 4.68
C VAL A 183 10.27 0.12 5.94
N CYS A 184 11.02 -0.44 6.87
CA CYS A 184 11.57 0.29 8.01
C CYS A 184 13.02 0.65 7.66
N PRO A 185 13.43 1.95 7.67
CA PRO A 185 14.78 2.35 7.27
C PRO A 185 15.90 1.65 8.06
N GLN A 186 15.63 1.26 9.32
CA GLN A 186 16.61 0.58 10.18
C GLN A 186 16.65 -0.95 10.00
N GLN A 187 15.58 -1.56 9.49
CA GLN A 187 15.39 -3.03 9.46
C GLN A 187 15.21 -3.58 8.04
N GLY A 188 14.99 -2.69 7.05
CA GLY A 188 14.64 -3.11 5.70
C GLY A 188 13.14 -3.41 5.54
N PRO A 189 12.77 -4.22 4.54
CA PRO A 189 11.38 -4.58 4.26
C PRO A 189 10.83 -5.52 5.35
N ILE A 190 9.67 -5.18 5.91
CA ILE A 190 9.05 -5.92 7.03
C ILE A 190 7.73 -6.61 6.66
N ALA A 191 7.01 -6.09 5.65
CA ALA A 191 5.73 -6.68 5.22
C ALA A 191 5.39 -6.27 3.78
N ARG A 192 4.48 -7.02 3.18
CA ARG A 192 3.95 -6.74 1.84
C ARG A 192 2.44 -6.69 1.86
N PHE A 193 1.87 -5.59 1.38
CA PHE A 193 0.44 -5.43 1.18
C PHE A 193 0.05 -5.75 -0.26
N SER A 194 -1.08 -6.40 -0.43
CA SER A 194 -1.64 -6.71 -1.74
C SER A 194 -3.17 -6.57 -1.74
N LYS A 195 -3.71 -6.26 -2.92
CA LYS A 195 -5.14 -6.12 -3.15
C LYS A 195 -5.48 -6.80 -4.47
N ASN A 196 -6.61 -7.46 -4.54
CA ASN A 196 -7.19 -7.93 -5.80
C ASN A 196 -8.36 -7.02 -6.18
N VAL A 197 -8.24 -6.31 -7.31
CA VAL A 197 -9.24 -5.33 -7.74
C VAL A 197 -10.57 -6.00 -8.03
N PHE A 198 -10.60 -7.20 -8.62
CA PHE A 198 -11.84 -7.92 -8.93
C PHE A 198 -12.59 -8.36 -7.66
N VAL A 199 -11.89 -8.94 -6.68
CA VAL A 199 -12.49 -9.30 -5.39
C VAL A 199 -12.96 -8.04 -4.66
N SER A 200 -12.19 -6.96 -4.75
CA SER A 200 -12.51 -5.66 -4.14
C SER A 200 -13.68 -4.94 -4.82
N LEU A 201 -14.16 -5.40 -6.00
CA LEU A 201 -15.40 -4.90 -6.60
C LEU A 201 -16.64 -5.27 -5.79
N LEU A 202 -16.66 -6.42 -5.11
CA LEU A 202 -17.77 -6.85 -4.27
C LEU A 202 -17.57 -6.37 -2.83
N ARG A 203 -16.40 -6.65 -2.25
CA ARG A 203 -16.03 -6.29 -0.89
C ARG A 203 -14.57 -5.88 -0.87
N LYS A 204 -14.27 -4.69 -0.38
CA LYS A 204 -12.89 -4.23 -0.30
C LYS A 204 -12.12 -5.13 0.64
N ARG A 205 -10.98 -5.68 0.15
CA ARG A 205 -10.12 -6.56 0.91
C ARG A 205 -8.66 -6.28 0.59
N TRP A 206 -7.87 -6.20 1.64
CA TRP A 206 -6.41 -6.08 1.58
C TRP A 206 -5.79 -7.22 2.37
N TRP A 207 -4.72 -7.78 1.83
CA TRP A 207 -3.93 -8.82 2.48
C TRP A 207 -2.57 -8.28 2.84
N CYS A 208 -2.07 -8.68 4.01
CA CYS A 208 -0.73 -8.44 4.48
C CYS A 208 0.01 -9.76 4.62
N HIS A 209 1.19 -9.84 4.05
CA HIS A 209 2.07 -11.00 4.11
C HIS A 209 3.43 -10.57 4.65
N ASP A 210 4.15 -11.49 5.26
CA ASP A 210 5.58 -11.31 5.54
C ASP A 210 6.41 -11.36 4.26
N MET A 211 7.72 -11.27 4.38
CA MET A 211 8.62 -11.29 3.23
C MET A 211 8.78 -12.69 2.62
N GLU A 212 8.47 -13.74 3.38
CA GLU A 212 8.43 -15.14 2.97
C GLU A 212 7.11 -15.50 2.26
N GLY A 213 6.10 -14.63 2.31
CA GLY A 213 4.79 -14.83 1.69
C GLY A 213 3.74 -15.47 2.60
N LYS A 214 4.03 -15.65 3.90
CA LYS A 214 3.06 -16.12 4.89
C LYS A 214 2.09 -14.99 5.24
N ALA A 215 0.80 -15.30 5.32
CA ALA A 215 -0.22 -14.31 5.66
C ALA A 215 -0.10 -13.88 7.14
N ILE A 216 0.04 -12.59 7.36
CA ILE A 216 0.03 -11.96 8.68
C ILE A 216 -1.40 -11.61 9.08
N CYS A 217 -2.05 -10.77 8.27
CA CYS A 217 -3.41 -10.32 8.54
C CYS A 217 -4.14 -9.96 7.24
N THR A 218 -5.45 -9.89 7.35
CA THR A 218 -6.37 -9.43 6.29
C THR A 218 -7.25 -8.32 6.84
N ALA A 219 -7.39 -7.23 6.08
CA ALA A 219 -8.36 -6.18 6.37
C ALA A 219 -9.46 -6.20 5.32
N TYR A 220 -10.71 -6.20 5.75
CA TYR A 220 -11.86 -6.22 4.87
C TYR A 220 -12.99 -5.31 5.39
N GLU A 221 -13.82 -4.87 4.46
CA GLU A 221 -14.99 -4.04 4.76
C GLU A 221 -16.04 -4.83 5.53
N ASP A 222 -16.54 -4.28 6.64
CA ASP A 222 -17.45 -4.97 7.56
C ASP A 222 -18.76 -5.39 6.87
N SER A 223 -19.38 -4.50 6.07
CA SER A 223 -20.68 -4.75 5.45
C SER A 223 -20.63 -4.77 3.92
N ILE A 224 -20.99 -5.91 3.32
CA ILE A 224 -21.14 -6.07 1.87
C ILE A 224 -22.31 -5.20 1.35
N ILE A 225 -23.41 -5.16 2.09
CA ILE A 225 -24.64 -4.41 1.70
C ILE A 225 -24.35 -2.92 1.63
N LEU A 226 -23.67 -2.35 2.65
CA LEU A 226 -23.28 -0.94 2.68
C LEU A 226 -22.24 -0.62 1.61
N SER A 227 -21.36 -1.55 1.26
CA SER A 227 -20.42 -1.42 0.17
C SER A 227 -21.12 -1.30 -1.17
N LEU A 228 -22.12 -2.14 -1.42
CA LEU A 228 -22.92 -2.16 -2.65
C LEU A 228 -23.80 -0.91 -2.78
N LEU A 229 -24.48 -0.50 -1.70
CA LEU A 229 -25.30 0.71 -1.65
C LEU A 229 -24.49 1.97 -1.95
N ARG A 230 -23.27 2.09 -1.39
CA ARG A 230 -22.37 3.22 -1.70
C ARG A 230 -21.99 3.31 -3.17
N ARG A 231 -21.88 2.17 -3.87
CA ARG A 231 -21.54 2.14 -5.30
C ARG A 231 -22.73 2.48 -6.19
N LEU A 232 -23.92 2.03 -5.82
CA LEU A 232 -25.15 2.30 -6.58
C LEU A 232 -25.61 3.75 -6.46
N PHE A 233 -25.49 4.33 -5.28
CA PHE A 233 -26.04 5.67 -4.98
C PHE A 233 -24.98 6.79 -4.91
N GLY A 234 -23.71 6.48 -5.19
CA GLY A 234 -22.62 7.46 -5.33
C GLY A 234 -22.43 8.36 -4.12
N THR A 235 -22.12 9.63 -4.39
CA THR A 235 -21.76 10.65 -3.39
C THR A 235 -22.88 11.04 -2.42
N LEU A 236 -24.16 10.76 -2.73
CA LEU A 236 -25.30 11.04 -1.83
C LEU A 236 -25.21 10.27 -0.51
N TYR A 237 -24.49 9.13 -0.48
CA TYR A 237 -24.28 8.33 0.70
C TYR A 237 -22.88 8.48 1.32
N GLY A 238 -22.21 9.61 1.15
CA GLY A 238 -20.98 9.95 1.87
C GLY A 238 -21.11 9.87 3.41
N LEU A 239 -22.34 9.83 3.91
CA LEU A 239 -22.69 9.56 5.31
C LEU A 239 -22.50 8.09 5.73
N LEU A 240 -22.44 7.12 4.80
CA LEU A 240 -22.27 5.71 5.15
C LEU A 240 -20.83 5.44 5.55
N ARG A 241 -20.63 5.08 6.81
CA ARG A 241 -19.32 4.76 7.39
C ARG A 241 -18.67 3.60 6.64
N THR A 242 -17.39 3.74 6.32
CA THR A 242 -16.58 2.62 5.87
C THR A 242 -15.83 2.10 7.09
N ASN A 243 -16.24 0.96 7.59
CA ASN A 243 -15.57 0.27 8.67
C ASN A 243 -14.84 -0.93 8.10
N TYR A 244 -13.60 -1.12 8.52
CA TYR A 244 -12.80 -2.27 8.18
C TYR A 244 -12.48 -3.06 9.43
N VAL A 245 -12.57 -4.38 9.32
CA VAL A 245 -12.14 -5.32 10.36
C VAL A 245 -10.78 -5.89 9.94
N ILE A 246 -9.86 -5.97 10.88
CA ILE A 246 -8.54 -6.57 10.71
C ILE A 246 -8.55 -7.91 11.43
N VAL A 247 -8.27 -8.98 10.70
CA VAL A 247 -8.22 -10.36 11.24
C VAL A 247 -6.86 -11.00 10.97
N ARG A 248 -6.53 -12.00 11.78
CA ARG A 248 -5.31 -12.80 11.62
C ARG A 248 -5.39 -13.70 10.39
N GLY A 249 -4.29 -13.78 9.65
CA GLY A 249 -4.15 -14.70 8.52
C GLY A 249 -4.85 -14.21 7.25
N GLN A 250 -5.22 -15.14 6.38
CA GLN A 250 -5.72 -14.86 5.04
C GLN A 250 -7.25 -14.80 4.96
N ASP A 251 -7.93 -15.52 5.83
CA ASP A 251 -9.38 -15.70 5.78
C ASP A 251 -10.12 -14.71 6.65
N ALA A 252 -11.38 -14.44 6.29
CA ALA A 252 -12.23 -13.49 7.01
C ALA A 252 -12.69 -14.02 8.37
N ASP A 253 -12.58 -15.32 8.60
CA ASP A 253 -12.97 -16.01 9.84
C ASP A 253 -11.83 -16.10 10.87
N GLY A 254 -10.71 -15.43 10.58
CA GLY A 254 -9.57 -15.34 11.48
C GLY A 254 -9.89 -14.56 12.75
N GLU A 255 -9.05 -14.75 13.78
CA GLU A 255 -9.12 -13.99 15.03
C GLU A 255 -9.09 -12.48 14.75
N ARG A 256 -10.02 -11.73 15.34
CA ARG A 256 -10.09 -10.28 15.18
C ARG A 256 -8.94 -9.63 15.94
N LEU A 257 -8.17 -8.82 15.23
CA LEU A 257 -7.00 -8.10 15.76
C LEU A 257 -7.29 -6.62 15.97
N GLY A 258 -8.27 -6.08 15.24
CA GLY A 258 -8.63 -4.66 15.36
C GLY A 258 -9.61 -4.18 14.31
N GLU A 259 -9.80 -2.88 14.31
CA GLU A 259 -10.72 -2.17 13.41
C GLU A 259 -10.10 -0.88 12.90
N PHE A 260 -10.51 -0.50 11.68
CA PHE A 260 -10.22 0.80 11.11
C PHE A 260 -11.51 1.49 10.71
N ASN A 261 -11.93 2.46 11.50
CA ASN A 261 -13.24 3.08 11.42
C ASN A 261 -13.15 4.54 11.01
N ARG A 262 -13.96 4.95 10.04
CA ARG A 262 -14.13 6.35 9.66
C ARG A 262 -15.14 7.02 10.59
N LYS A 263 -14.75 8.13 11.24
CA LYS A 263 -15.66 8.96 12.04
C LYS A 263 -16.46 9.91 11.13
N LEU A 264 -17.74 10.10 11.45
CA LEU A 264 -18.59 11.11 10.81
C LEU A 264 -18.14 12.51 11.26
N THR A 265 -17.30 13.15 10.46
CA THR A 265 -16.87 14.54 10.67
C THR A 265 -16.75 15.23 9.31
N LEU A 266 -16.82 16.56 9.28
CA LEU A 266 -16.60 17.38 8.07
C LEU A 266 -15.24 17.11 7.41
N PHE A 267 -14.26 16.59 8.18
CA PHE A 267 -12.93 16.21 7.70
C PHE A 267 -12.77 14.71 7.90
N ASP A 268 -12.11 14.03 6.97
CA ASP A 268 -11.86 12.60 7.07
C ASP A 268 -10.97 12.31 8.29
N ARG A 269 -11.62 11.69 9.29
CA ARG A 269 -10.98 11.20 10.51
C ARG A 269 -11.18 9.71 10.61
N TYR A 270 -10.09 9.01 10.84
CA TYR A 270 -10.09 7.55 11.00
C TYR A 270 -9.55 7.21 12.39
N VAL A 271 -10.08 6.14 12.94
CA VAL A 271 -9.58 5.52 14.18
C VAL A 271 -9.14 4.11 13.84
N LEU A 272 -7.88 3.81 14.04
CA LEU A 272 -7.35 2.47 14.10
C LEU A 272 -7.38 2.04 15.57
N ASP A 273 -8.13 1.00 15.86
CA ASP A 273 -8.29 0.43 17.18
C ASP A 273 -7.80 -1.02 17.15
N LEU A 274 -6.85 -1.33 18.04
CA LEU A 274 -6.17 -2.63 18.13
C LEU A 274 -6.32 -3.23 19.54
N GLU A 275 -7.28 -2.77 20.33
CA GLU A 275 -7.55 -3.30 21.69
C GLU A 275 -7.97 -4.78 21.66
N ALA A 276 -8.48 -5.26 20.50
CA ALA A 276 -8.81 -6.67 20.31
C ALA A 276 -7.58 -7.59 20.26
N ASP A 277 -6.36 -7.05 20.13
CA ASP A 277 -5.08 -7.79 20.16
C ASP A 277 -4.23 -7.40 21.39
N PRO A 278 -4.63 -7.79 22.61
CA PRO A 278 -3.92 -7.44 23.85
C PRO A 278 -2.51 -8.07 23.94
N THR A 279 -2.31 -9.18 23.21
CA THR A 279 -1.00 -9.86 23.14
C THR A 279 -0.03 -9.17 22.20
N ARG A 280 -0.48 -8.14 21.46
CA ARG A 280 0.32 -7.41 20.45
C ARG A 280 0.96 -8.32 19.42
N SER A 281 0.22 -9.33 19.04
CA SER A 281 0.65 -10.31 18.04
C SER A 281 0.77 -9.73 16.63
N LEU A 282 0.02 -8.67 16.33
CA LEU A 282 0.17 -7.87 15.12
C LEU A 282 1.11 -6.67 15.41
N ASP A 283 2.21 -6.58 14.67
CA ASP A 283 3.10 -5.42 14.73
C ASP A 283 2.31 -4.13 14.45
N ARG A 284 2.36 -3.18 15.38
CA ARG A 284 1.62 -1.90 15.32
C ARG A 284 2.02 -1.04 14.13
N ARG A 285 3.26 -1.19 13.63
CA ARG A 285 3.73 -0.54 12.40
C ARG A 285 2.98 -1.08 11.18
N ILE A 286 2.80 -2.41 11.11
CA ILE A 286 2.04 -3.09 10.04
C ILE A 286 0.57 -2.68 10.11
N ALA A 287 -0.03 -2.66 11.31
CA ALA A 287 -1.41 -2.26 11.50
C ALA A 287 -1.68 -0.82 11.05
N LEU A 288 -0.82 0.12 11.46
CA LEU A 288 -0.93 1.53 11.07
C LEU A 288 -0.75 1.71 9.55
N ALA A 289 0.25 1.05 8.97
CA ALA A 289 0.48 1.07 7.53
C ALA A 289 -0.71 0.48 6.77
N MET A 290 -1.33 -0.62 7.26
CA MET A 290 -2.56 -1.17 6.70
C MET A 290 -3.69 -0.15 6.74
N GLY A 291 -3.91 0.56 7.87
CA GLY A 291 -4.92 1.61 7.99
C GLY A 291 -4.74 2.71 6.93
N VAL A 292 -3.51 3.16 6.72
CA VAL A 292 -3.18 4.15 5.68
C VAL A 292 -3.45 3.59 4.28
N MET A 293 -3.14 2.31 4.02
CA MET A 293 -3.41 1.68 2.72
C MET A 293 -4.90 1.50 2.45
N LEU A 294 -5.72 1.27 3.48
CA LEU A 294 -7.18 1.19 3.35
C LEU A 294 -7.80 2.49 2.86
N ASP A 295 -7.22 3.63 3.21
CA ASP A 295 -7.69 4.94 2.74
C ASP A 295 -7.02 5.36 1.43
N THR A 296 -5.68 5.34 1.37
CA THR A 296 -4.92 5.86 0.22
C THR A 296 -4.86 4.90 -0.97
N GLY A 297 -4.94 3.60 -0.72
CA GLY A 297 -4.80 2.57 -1.75
C GLY A 297 -6.00 2.44 -2.70
N ASP A 298 -7.13 3.05 -2.36
CA ASP A 298 -8.36 3.04 -3.18
C ASP A 298 -8.43 4.17 -4.22
N GLY A 299 -7.41 5.05 -4.29
CA GLY A 299 -7.33 6.07 -5.34
C GLY A 299 -8.33 7.21 -5.21
N ARG A 300 -8.78 7.52 -3.99
CA ARG A 300 -9.62 8.70 -3.69
C ARG A 300 -8.80 9.97 -3.70
#